data_504befa400a3d4fcca897260c3d72f41
#
_entry.id   504befa400a3d4fcca897260c3d72f41
#
_cell.length_a   1.000
_cell.length_b   1.000
_cell.length_c   1.000
_cell.angle_alpha   90.00
_cell.angle_beta   90.00
_cell.angle_gamma   90.00
#
_symmetry.space_group_name_H-M   'P 1'
#
loop_
_entity.id
_entity.type
_entity.pdbx_description
1 polymer ?
#
loop_
_entity_poly.entity_id
_entity_poly.type
_entity_poly.pdbx_seq_one_letter_code
_entity_poly.pdbx_strand_id
1 'polypeptide(L)'
;MLFKQKIISPLTVMLAGCLLWLAPVSAAPDMSSNIIRLATTTSTENSGLLKYLLPRFTETTGYKVHVIAVGTGKALRMGRDGDVDVVLVHAPAAEKKFVNEGYGEKRYPVMYNDFVIIGPANDPAGISKASNATEAMQRIANQSALFVSRGDDSGTHKKEKGLWSNTQLEPKGSRYREAGQGMGKVIQIASELGGYTLADRGTWIAYQNKTSLQLLFQGDPVLHNPYGVIAVSPKRYPDANYTGAQALIDWMTSKSGQSLISDYKIAGFQLFTPSANAPGAMATGK
;
A
#
# COMPACT_ATOMS: atom_id res chain seq x y z
N MET A 1 -47.61 22.38 97.51
CA MET A 1 -47.31 21.33 96.52
C MET A 1 -47.74 21.85 95.17
N LEU A 2 -46.80 22.32 94.35
CA LEU A 2 -47.02 22.91 93.03
C LEU A 2 -46.21 22.17 92.03
N PHE A 3 -46.88 21.42 91.12
CA PHE A 3 -46.27 20.77 90.02
C PHE A 3 -46.04 21.77 88.87
N LYS A 4 -44.78 21.99 88.50
CA LYS A 4 -44.43 22.70 87.24
C LYS A 4 -44.43 21.76 86.09
N GLN A 5 -45.33 21.95 85.12
CA GLN A 5 -45.24 21.35 83.81
C GLN A 5 -44.21 22.05 82.96
N LYS A 6 -43.25 21.25 82.38
CA LYS A 6 -42.33 21.70 81.36
C LYS A 6 -42.95 21.55 79.99
N ILE A 7 -43.09 22.64 79.29
CA ILE A 7 -43.49 22.69 77.88
C ILE A 7 -42.25 22.33 76.98
N ILE A 8 -42.39 21.28 76.24
CA ILE A 8 -41.40 20.88 75.25
C ILE A 8 -41.85 21.45 73.90
N SER A 9 -40.98 22.34 73.35
CA SER A 9 -41.19 22.93 72.04
C SER A 9 -40.67 21.94 70.91
N PRO A 10 -41.44 21.71 69.84
CA PRO A 10 -40.99 20.86 68.75
C PRO A 10 -40.00 21.64 67.84
N LEU A 11 -38.80 21.11 67.72
CA LEU A 11 -37.75 21.58 66.81
C LEU A 11 -38.10 21.06 65.42
N THR A 12 -38.51 21.95 64.52
CA THR A 12 -38.78 21.64 63.12
C THR A 12 -37.45 21.49 62.36
N VAL A 13 -37.06 20.26 62.06
CA VAL A 13 -35.90 19.98 61.21
C VAL A 13 -36.30 20.18 59.75
N MET A 14 -35.84 21.24 59.13
CA MET A 14 -36.03 21.52 57.70
C MET A 14 -34.97 20.76 56.91
N LEU A 15 -35.34 19.64 56.31
CA LEU A 15 -34.47 18.86 55.42
C LEU A 15 -34.40 19.57 54.08
N ALA A 16 -33.31 20.32 53.80
CA ALA A 16 -33.03 20.88 52.48
C ALA A 16 -32.52 19.78 51.55
N GLY A 17 -33.38 19.30 50.67
CA GLY A 17 -33.05 18.36 49.63
C GLY A 17 -32.20 19.02 48.53
N CYS A 18 -30.88 18.80 48.53
CA CYS A 18 -30.03 19.11 47.40
C CYS A 18 -30.34 18.14 46.24
N LEU A 19 -31.19 18.57 45.31
CA LEU A 19 -31.26 17.93 43.99
C LEU A 19 -29.95 18.21 43.25
N LEU A 20 -29.03 17.24 43.27
CA LEU A 20 -27.89 17.18 42.37
C LEU A 20 -28.42 16.95 40.94
N TRP A 21 -28.44 18.03 40.17
CA TRP A 21 -28.60 17.93 38.72
C TRP A 21 -27.34 17.24 38.16
N LEU A 22 -27.47 15.94 37.86
CA LEU A 22 -26.51 15.22 37.03
C LEU A 22 -26.67 15.76 35.60
N ALA A 23 -25.87 16.75 35.23
CA ALA A 23 -25.73 17.14 33.84
C ALA A 23 -25.18 15.91 33.04
N PRO A 24 -25.75 15.58 31.88
CA PRO A 24 -25.22 14.53 31.06
C PRO A 24 -23.77 14.92 30.71
N VAL A 25 -22.79 14.13 31.15
CA VAL A 25 -21.41 14.24 30.67
C VAL A 25 -21.47 13.85 29.20
N SER A 26 -21.47 14.86 28.32
CA SER A 26 -21.30 14.64 26.91
C SER A 26 -19.90 14.01 26.75
N ALA A 27 -19.85 12.72 26.47
CA ALA A 27 -18.60 12.03 26.17
C ALA A 27 -17.93 12.81 25.03
N ALA A 28 -16.73 13.30 25.25
CA ALA A 28 -15.92 13.86 24.17
C ALA A 28 -15.85 12.82 23.06
N PRO A 29 -15.98 13.22 21.77
CA PRO A 29 -15.90 12.28 20.68
C PRO A 29 -14.59 11.50 20.80
N ASP A 30 -14.69 10.18 20.78
CA ASP A 30 -13.54 9.29 20.85
C ASP A 30 -12.63 9.56 19.64
N MET A 31 -11.58 10.33 19.86
CA MET A 31 -10.61 10.72 18.82
C MET A 31 -9.90 9.50 18.22
N SER A 32 -9.93 8.34 18.88
CA SER A 32 -9.38 7.08 18.34
C SER A 32 -10.21 6.54 17.18
N SER A 33 -11.51 6.84 17.14
CA SER A 33 -12.40 6.44 16.06
C SER A 33 -12.11 7.13 14.72
N ASN A 34 -11.39 8.26 14.73
CA ASN A 34 -11.07 9.02 13.51
C ASN A 34 -9.70 8.67 12.92
N ILE A 35 -8.97 7.70 13.50
CA ILE A 35 -7.67 7.26 13.00
C ILE A 35 -7.85 5.95 12.24
N ILE A 36 -7.27 5.89 11.03
CA ILE A 36 -7.20 4.69 10.19
C ILE A 36 -5.75 4.23 10.14
N ARG A 37 -5.48 3.00 10.57
CA ARG A 37 -4.15 2.38 10.48
C ARG A 37 -4.03 1.69 9.11
N LEU A 38 -3.18 2.23 8.23
CA LEU A 38 -2.95 1.72 6.89
C LEU A 38 -1.58 1.03 6.80
N ALA A 39 -1.56 -0.28 6.56
CA ALA A 39 -0.33 -0.95 6.16
C ALA A 39 -0.15 -0.90 4.64
N THR A 40 1.03 -0.52 4.20
CA THR A 40 1.38 -0.45 2.77
C THR A 40 2.83 -0.85 2.53
N THR A 41 3.29 -0.74 1.27
CA THR A 41 4.68 -1.06 0.94
C THR A 41 5.60 0.15 1.03
N THR A 42 6.88 -0.09 1.32
CA THR A 42 7.90 0.96 1.30
C THR A 42 8.02 1.63 -0.05
N SER A 43 7.80 0.90 -1.15
CA SER A 43 7.80 1.48 -2.50
C SER A 43 6.60 2.40 -2.73
N THR A 44 5.42 2.08 -2.19
CA THR A 44 4.24 2.94 -2.23
C THR A 44 4.48 4.23 -1.46
N GLU A 45 5.01 4.15 -0.24
CA GLU A 45 5.34 5.32 0.58
C GLU A 45 6.40 6.19 -0.11
N ASN A 46 7.49 5.58 -0.57
CA ASN A 46 8.59 6.28 -1.22
C ASN A 46 8.20 6.93 -2.56
N SER A 47 7.10 6.50 -3.19
CA SER A 47 6.57 7.16 -4.37
C SER A 47 6.04 8.58 -4.09
N GLY A 48 5.74 8.90 -2.84
CA GLY A 48 5.15 10.18 -2.44
C GLY A 48 3.65 10.30 -2.69
N LEU A 49 3.02 9.32 -3.32
CA LEU A 49 1.59 9.37 -3.66
C LEU A 49 0.71 9.55 -2.42
N LEU A 50 0.96 8.78 -1.34
CA LEU A 50 0.15 8.88 -0.12
C LEU A 50 0.29 10.26 0.54
N LYS A 51 1.49 10.83 0.53
CA LYS A 51 1.72 12.20 1.02
C LYS A 51 0.93 13.23 0.21
N TYR A 52 0.68 12.98 -1.07
CA TYR A 52 -0.12 13.84 -1.93
C TYR A 52 -1.63 13.62 -1.72
N LEU A 53 -2.10 12.38 -1.54
CA LEU A 53 -3.51 12.03 -1.46
C LEU A 53 -4.12 12.26 -0.08
N LEU A 54 -3.45 11.83 1.00
CA LEU A 54 -4.04 11.73 2.34
C LEU A 54 -4.45 13.07 2.97
N PRO A 55 -3.77 14.21 2.74
CA PRO A 55 -4.28 15.51 3.21
C PRO A 55 -5.67 15.82 2.65
N ARG A 56 -5.90 15.55 1.36
CA ARG A 56 -7.20 15.79 0.67
C ARG A 56 -8.29 14.85 1.16
N PHE A 57 -7.93 13.61 1.46
CA PHE A 57 -8.83 12.68 2.12
C PHE A 57 -9.25 13.20 3.50
N THR A 58 -8.29 13.65 4.32
CA THR A 58 -8.57 14.17 5.66
C THR A 58 -9.45 15.42 5.61
N GLU A 59 -9.19 16.35 4.69
CA GLU A 59 -10.01 17.55 4.49
C GLU A 59 -11.47 17.20 4.12
N THR A 60 -11.65 16.13 3.35
CA THR A 60 -12.98 15.73 2.86
C THR A 60 -13.77 14.96 3.89
N THR A 61 -13.11 14.12 4.72
CA THR A 61 -13.77 13.11 5.56
C THR A 61 -13.60 13.31 7.06
N GLY A 62 -12.60 14.09 7.48
CA GLY A 62 -12.20 14.25 8.88
C GLY A 62 -11.34 13.10 9.42
N TYR A 63 -11.22 11.98 8.70
CA TYR A 63 -10.35 10.87 9.11
C TYR A 63 -8.88 11.19 8.91
N LYS A 64 -8.03 10.71 9.83
CA LYS A 64 -6.57 10.76 9.72
C LYS A 64 -6.04 9.36 9.42
N VAL A 65 -5.07 9.23 8.53
CA VAL A 65 -4.46 7.95 8.17
C VAL A 65 -3.05 7.87 8.74
N HIS A 66 -2.81 6.87 9.58
CA HIS A 66 -1.47 6.49 10.02
C HIS A 66 -0.91 5.42 9.07
N VAL A 67 0.11 5.82 8.32
CA VAL A 67 0.74 4.95 7.32
C VAL A 67 1.86 4.14 7.96
N ILE A 68 1.83 2.82 7.77
CA ILE A 68 2.85 1.87 8.21
C ILE A 68 3.45 1.22 6.96
N ALA A 69 4.61 1.74 6.55
CA ALA A 69 5.29 1.31 5.32
C ALA A 69 6.28 0.18 5.62
N VAL A 70 5.99 -1.01 5.07
CA VAL A 70 6.79 -2.23 5.29
C VAL A 70 6.86 -3.06 3.98
N GLY A 71 7.44 -4.25 3.99
CA GLY A 71 7.34 -5.17 2.85
C GLY A 71 5.93 -5.76 2.70
N THR A 72 5.52 -6.12 1.47
CA THR A 72 4.19 -6.67 1.16
C THR A 72 3.76 -7.80 2.11
N GLY A 73 4.65 -8.77 2.35
CA GLY A 73 4.35 -9.90 3.24
C GLY A 73 4.10 -9.49 4.68
N LYS A 74 4.84 -8.47 5.18
CA LYS A 74 4.64 -7.91 6.52
C LYS A 74 3.36 -7.09 6.61
N ALA A 75 3.04 -6.29 5.58
CA ALA A 75 1.78 -5.53 5.53
C ALA A 75 0.55 -6.45 5.60
N LEU A 76 0.53 -7.53 4.79
CA LEU A 76 -0.53 -8.53 4.83
C LEU A 76 -0.57 -9.30 6.16
N ARG A 77 0.58 -9.54 6.80
CA ARG A 77 0.65 -10.16 8.12
C ARG A 77 0.03 -9.24 9.18
N MET A 78 0.35 -7.97 9.18
CA MET A 78 -0.27 -6.99 10.10
C MET A 78 -1.80 -6.97 9.96
N GLY A 79 -2.32 -7.04 8.71
CA GLY A 79 -3.76 -7.18 8.48
C GLY A 79 -4.32 -8.51 8.99
N ARG A 80 -3.54 -9.61 8.87
CA ARG A 80 -3.89 -10.93 9.39
C ARG A 80 -3.92 -10.98 10.92
N ASP A 81 -3.06 -10.21 11.56
CA ASP A 81 -2.94 -10.17 13.01
C ASP A 81 -3.91 -9.14 13.64
N GLY A 82 -4.61 -8.31 12.82
CA GLY A 82 -5.54 -7.27 13.28
C GLY A 82 -4.86 -5.98 13.73
N ASP A 83 -3.57 -5.81 13.47
CA ASP A 83 -2.79 -4.63 13.88
C ASP A 83 -3.15 -3.36 13.09
N VAL A 84 -3.81 -3.51 11.94
CA VAL A 84 -4.20 -2.43 11.04
C VAL A 84 -5.64 -2.58 10.57
N ASP A 85 -6.23 -1.49 10.08
CA ASP A 85 -7.63 -1.43 9.66
C ASP A 85 -7.77 -1.69 8.14
N VAL A 86 -6.72 -1.38 7.38
CA VAL A 86 -6.72 -1.48 5.92
C VAL A 86 -5.31 -1.78 5.41
N VAL A 87 -5.22 -2.52 4.33
CA VAL A 87 -3.96 -2.79 3.61
C VAL A 87 -4.05 -2.27 2.18
N LEU A 88 -2.98 -1.61 1.69
CA LEU A 88 -2.82 -1.15 0.32
C LEU A 88 -1.52 -1.72 -0.23
N VAL A 89 -1.61 -2.74 -1.04
CA VAL A 89 -0.46 -3.49 -1.55
C VAL A 89 -0.61 -3.82 -3.04
N HIS A 90 0.39 -4.45 -3.66
CA HIS A 90 0.42 -4.73 -5.09
C HIS A 90 0.93 -6.16 -5.38
N ALA A 91 0.29 -7.15 -4.77
CA ALA A 91 0.59 -8.57 -4.94
C ALA A 91 -0.72 -9.38 -5.09
N PRO A 92 -1.41 -9.32 -6.25
CA PRO A 92 -2.76 -9.82 -6.43
C PRO A 92 -3.00 -11.25 -5.93
N ALA A 93 -2.04 -12.15 -6.13
CA ALA A 93 -2.18 -13.54 -5.65
C ALA A 93 -2.21 -13.63 -4.12
N ALA A 94 -1.34 -12.87 -3.43
CA ALA A 94 -1.29 -12.82 -1.98
C ALA A 94 -2.52 -12.08 -1.40
N GLU A 95 -2.97 -11.03 -2.07
CA GLU A 95 -4.19 -10.27 -1.73
C GLU A 95 -5.44 -11.15 -1.85
N LYS A 96 -5.56 -11.91 -2.94
CA LYS A 96 -6.64 -12.88 -3.13
C LYS A 96 -6.63 -13.95 -2.03
N LYS A 97 -5.45 -14.48 -1.69
CA LYS A 97 -5.30 -15.44 -0.59
C LYS A 97 -5.77 -14.84 0.74
N PHE A 98 -5.35 -13.60 1.06
CA PHE A 98 -5.73 -12.88 2.28
C PHE A 98 -7.27 -12.74 2.41
N VAL A 99 -7.96 -12.40 1.32
CA VAL A 99 -9.43 -12.31 1.29
C VAL A 99 -10.08 -13.68 1.41
N ASN A 100 -9.61 -14.68 0.66
CA ASN A 100 -10.17 -16.03 0.66
C ASN A 100 -10.04 -16.73 2.03
N GLU A 101 -9.01 -16.40 2.80
CA GLU A 101 -8.81 -16.89 4.17
C GLU A 101 -9.63 -16.10 5.23
N GLY A 102 -10.44 -15.12 4.79
CA GLY A 102 -11.33 -14.35 5.65
C GLY A 102 -10.65 -13.29 6.53
N TYR A 103 -9.43 -12.89 6.20
CA TYR A 103 -8.73 -11.82 6.92
C TYR A 103 -9.12 -10.42 6.42
N GLY A 104 -9.54 -10.30 5.17
CA GLY A 104 -10.07 -9.10 4.56
C GLY A 104 -11.40 -9.35 3.90
N GLU A 105 -12.22 -8.29 3.72
CA GLU A 105 -13.56 -8.43 3.15
C GLU A 105 -13.51 -8.57 1.62
N LYS A 106 -13.00 -7.57 0.93
CA LYS A 106 -12.96 -7.52 -0.54
C LYS A 106 -11.76 -6.74 -1.01
N ARG A 107 -11.14 -7.19 -2.11
CA ARG A 107 -10.11 -6.45 -2.82
C ARG A 107 -10.73 -5.43 -3.76
N TYR A 108 -10.37 -4.17 -3.61
CA TYR A 108 -10.74 -3.12 -4.54
C TYR A 108 -9.51 -2.70 -5.36
N PRO A 109 -9.57 -2.72 -6.69
CA PRO A 109 -8.50 -2.16 -7.52
C PRO A 109 -8.48 -0.64 -7.33
N VAL A 110 -7.29 -0.06 -7.25
CA VAL A 110 -7.12 1.39 -7.05
C VAL A 110 -6.41 2.00 -8.25
N MET A 111 -5.28 1.45 -8.61
CA MET A 111 -4.38 1.97 -9.62
C MET A 111 -3.42 0.86 -10.06
N TYR A 112 -2.66 1.13 -11.10
CA TYR A 112 -1.47 0.36 -11.43
C TYR A 112 -0.33 1.30 -11.85
N ASN A 113 0.89 0.88 -11.63
CA ASN A 113 2.06 1.30 -12.36
C ASN A 113 2.61 0.09 -13.11
N ASP A 114 3.78 0.21 -13.69
CA ASP A 114 4.43 -0.91 -14.35
C ASP A 114 5.87 -1.09 -13.86
N PHE A 115 6.41 -2.23 -14.22
CA PHE A 115 7.82 -2.50 -14.18
C PHE A 115 8.44 -2.20 -15.54
N VAL A 116 9.71 -1.87 -15.51
CA VAL A 116 10.53 -1.62 -16.70
C VAL A 116 11.81 -2.45 -16.61
N ILE A 117 12.34 -2.88 -17.75
CA ILE A 117 13.66 -3.49 -17.79
C ILE A 117 14.64 -2.43 -18.27
N ILE A 118 15.61 -2.14 -17.43
CA ILE A 118 16.66 -1.15 -17.68
C ILE A 118 18.01 -1.87 -17.80
N GLY A 119 18.92 -1.26 -18.53
CA GLY A 119 20.23 -1.86 -18.79
C GLY A 119 21.21 -0.88 -19.42
N PRO A 120 22.42 -1.35 -19.77
CA PRO A 120 23.45 -0.51 -20.37
C PRO A 120 23.00 0.06 -21.73
N ALA A 121 23.40 1.30 -22.03
CA ALA A 121 22.94 2.05 -23.20
C ALA A 121 23.25 1.35 -24.54
N ASN A 122 24.33 0.55 -24.61
CA ASN A 122 24.71 -0.22 -25.79
C ASN A 122 23.90 -1.51 -25.99
N ASP A 123 23.03 -1.86 -25.04
CA ASP A 123 22.09 -2.99 -25.07
C ASP A 123 22.69 -4.29 -25.65
N PRO A 124 23.76 -4.86 -25.05
CA PRO A 124 24.45 -6.02 -25.62
C PRO A 124 23.57 -7.26 -25.77
N ALA A 125 22.48 -7.38 -24.99
CA ALA A 125 21.50 -8.45 -25.14
C ALA A 125 20.42 -8.15 -26.20
N GLY A 126 20.31 -6.91 -26.68
CA GLY A 126 19.36 -6.50 -27.70
C GLY A 126 17.91 -6.55 -27.24
N ILE A 127 17.65 -6.29 -25.95
CA ILE A 127 16.30 -6.39 -25.37
C ILE A 127 15.35 -5.30 -25.86
N SER A 128 15.88 -4.17 -26.32
CA SER A 128 15.07 -3.11 -26.93
C SER A 128 14.32 -3.54 -28.20
N LYS A 129 14.74 -4.65 -28.80
CA LYS A 129 14.12 -5.28 -29.99
C LYS A 129 13.18 -6.45 -29.62
N ALA A 130 12.99 -6.73 -28.34
CA ALA A 130 12.12 -7.81 -27.89
C ALA A 130 10.64 -7.45 -28.11
N SER A 131 9.84 -8.41 -28.51
CA SER A 131 8.40 -8.24 -28.74
C SER A 131 7.56 -8.31 -27.44
N ASN A 132 8.10 -8.94 -26.39
CA ASN A 132 7.49 -9.10 -25.09
C ASN A 132 8.53 -9.27 -23.98
N ALA A 133 8.10 -9.18 -22.73
CA ALA A 133 8.99 -9.25 -21.58
C ALA A 133 9.68 -10.61 -21.43
N THR A 134 8.99 -11.70 -21.79
CA THR A 134 9.58 -13.05 -21.76
C THR A 134 10.75 -13.14 -22.74
N GLU A 135 10.58 -12.62 -23.95
CA GLU A 135 11.67 -12.56 -24.95
C GLU A 135 12.81 -11.67 -24.48
N ALA A 136 12.51 -10.52 -23.83
CA ALA A 136 13.56 -9.67 -23.30
C ALA A 136 14.41 -10.40 -22.25
N MET A 137 13.78 -11.12 -21.33
CA MET A 137 14.47 -11.94 -20.34
C MET A 137 15.26 -13.10 -20.97
N GLN A 138 14.70 -13.77 -21.98
CA GLN A 138 15.40 -14.84 -22.73
C GLN A 138 16.66 -14.29 -23.44
N ARG A 139 16.58 -13.11 -24.02
CA ARG A 139 17.74 -12.46 -24.67
C ARG A 139 18.87 -12.19 -23.68
N ILE A 140 18.54 -11.69 -22.47
CA ILE A 140 19.54 -11.48 -21.40
C ILE A 140 20.24 -12.81 -21.05
N ALA A 141 19.47 -13.89 -20.85
CA ALA A 141 20.02 -15.20 -20.51
C ALA A 141 20.88 -15.78 -21.64
N ASN A 142 20.38 -15.77 -22.88
CA ASN A 142 21.04 -16.38 -24.04
C ASN A 142 22.35 -15.66 -24.42
N GLN A 143 22.43 -14.34 -24.18
CA GLN A 143 23.65 -13.56 -24.40
C GLN A 143 24.60 -13.60 -23.18
N SER A 144 24.25 -14.40 -22.15
CA SER A 144 25.01 -14.45 -20.90
C SER A 144 25.27 -13.05 -20.31
N ALA A 145 24.33 -12.12 -20.52
CA ALA A 145 24.44 -10.78 -19.99
C ALA A 145 24.17 -10.76 -18.48
N LEU A 146 24.83 -9.85 -17.77
CA LEU A 146 24.66 -9.73 -16.33
C LEU A 146 23.26 -9.21 -16.00
N PHE A 147 22.56 -9.90 -15.11
CA PHE A 147 21.32 -9.43 -14.49
C PHE A 147 21.50 -9.23 -12.98
N VAL A 148 21.09 -8.07 -12.47
CA VAL A 148 21.12 -7.74 -11.05
C VAL A 148 19.71 -7.81 -10.51
N SER A 149 19.47 -8.81 -9.68
CA SER A 149 18.19 -9.05 -9.00
C SER A 149 18.09 -8.26 -7.70
N ARG A 150 16.86 -7.93 -7.31
CA ARG A 150 16.60 -7.42 -5.96
C ARG A 150 16.99 -8.42 -4.86
N GLY A 151 16.66 -9.70 -5.03
CA GLY A 151 17.05 -10.77 -4.10
C GLY A 151 16.51 -10.62 -2.67
N ASP A 152 15.41 -9.86 -2.44
CA ASP A 152 14.93 -9.45 -1.11
C ASP A 152 13.48 -9.86 -0.80
N ASP A 153 12.91 -10.75 -1.62
CA ASP A 153 11.51 -11.20 -1.56
C ASP A 153 10.45 -10.07 -1.65
N SER A 154 10.83 -8.89 -2.16
CA SER A 154 9.92 -7.78 -2.44
C SER A 154 8.95 -8.09 -3.59
N GLY A 155 7.98 -7.20 -3.82
CA GLY A 155 7.09 -7.26 -4.97
C GLY A 155 7.84 -7.27 -6.31
N THR A 156 8.93 -6.47 -6.44
CA THR A 156 9.79 -6.49 -7.63
C THR A 156 10.50 -7.82 -7.81
N HIS A 157 11.06 -8.40 -6.74
CA HIS A 157 11.71 -9.71 -6.80
C HIS A 157 10.72 -10.83 -7.16
N LYS A 158 9.50 -10.78 -6.61
CA LYS A 158 8.43 -11.74 -6.98
C LYS A 158 8.01 -11.61 -8.44
N LYS A 159 7.90 -10.38 -8.95
CA LYS A 159 7.64 -10.12 -10.37
C LYS A 159 8.76 -10.66 -11.26
N GLU A 160 10.00 -10.38 -10.90
CA GLU A 160 11.19 -10.86 -11.60
C GLU A 160 11.20 -12.40 -11.69
N LYS A 161 11.01 -13.11 -10.57
CA LYS A 161 10.92 -14.58 -10.55
C LYS A 161 9.82 -15.10 -11.49
N GLY A 162 8.65 -14.43 -11.52
CA GLY A 162 7.59 -14.78 -12.44
C GLY A 162 8.00 -14.61 -13.91
N LEU A 163 8.74 -13.54 -14.24
CA LEU A 163 9.25 -13.33 -15.58
C LEU A 163 10.28 -14.41 -15.97
N TRP A 164 11.21 -14.75 -15.08
CA TRP A 164 12.16 -15.84 -15.30
C TRP A 164 11.45 -17.19 -15.50
N SER A 165 10.47 -17.49 -14.66
CA SER A 165 9.66 -18.71 -14.80
C SER A 165 8.98 -18.83 -16.17
N ASN A 166 8.49 -17.72 -16.74
CA ASN A 166 7.89 -17.71 -18.07
C ASN A 166 8.91 -18.03 -19.18
N THR A 167 10.18 -17.79 -18.97
CA THR A 167 11.23 -18.14 -19.95
C THR A 167 11.59 -19.62 -19.95
N GLN A 168 11.21 -20.38 -18.91
CA GLN A 168 11.69 -21.74 -18.64
C GLN A 168 13.21 -21.83 -18.44
N LEU A 169 13.89 -20.68 -18.21
CA LEU A 169 15.30 -20.58 -17.91
C LEU A 169 15.47 -20.19 -16.44
N GLU A 170 16.42 -20.83 -15.78
CA GLU A 170 16.84 -20.40 -14.45
C GLU A 170 18.11 -19.55 -14.58
N PRO A 171 18.05 -18.27 -14.19
CA PRO A 171 19.26 -17.48 -14.17
C PRO A 171 20.20 -18.01 -13.08
N LYS A 172 21.46 -18.30 -13.42
CA LYS A 172 22.43 -18.93 -12.51
C LYS A 172 23.83 -18.37 -12.68
N GLY A 173 24.66 -18.63 -11.67
CA GLY A 173 26.10 -18.37 -11.72
C GLY A 173 26.47 -16.89 -11.68
N SER A 174 27.65 -16.56 -12.19
CA SER A 174 28.23 -15.21 -12.10
C SER A 174 27.45 -14.12 -12.86
N ARG A 175 26.55 -14.51 -13.75
CA ARG A 175 25.73 -13.60 -14.56
C ARG A 175 24.37 -13.26 -13.94
N TYR A 176 24.03 -13.86 -12.80
CA TYR A 176 22.86 -13.48 -12.00
C TYR A 176 23.31 -13.15 -10.59
N ARG A 177 23.04 -11.92 -10.15
CA ARG A 177 23.48 -11.42 -8.84
C ARG A 177 22.30 -10.90 -8.05
N GLU A 178 22.03 -11.55 -6.95
CA GLU A 178 21.06 -11.08 -5.95
C GLU A 178 21.71 -10.03 -5.05
N ALA A 179 21.18 -8.81 -5.08
CA ALA A 179 21.77 -7.70 -4.34
C ALA A 179 21.28 -7.65 -2.86
N GLY A 180 20.12 -8.20 -2.55
CA GLY A 180 19.52 -8.12 -1.21
C GLY A 180 19.22 -6.68 -0.76
N GLN A 181 19.00 -5.73 -1.70
CA GLN A 181 18.94 -4.31 -1.45
C GLN A 181 17.64 -3.67 -1.99
N GLY A 182 17.31 -2.46 -1.51
CA GLY A 182 16.23 -1.64 -2.07
C GLY A 182 16.50 -1.24 -3.54
N MET A 183 15.41 -0.99 -4.31
CA MET A 183 15.49 -0.81 -5.77
C MET A 183 16.45 0.28 -6.22
N GLY A 184 16.50 1.42 -5.51
CA GLY A 184 17.45 2.49 -5.85
C GLY A 184 18.91 2.04 -5.78
N LYS A 185 19.27 1.22 -4.77
CA LYS A 185 20.63 0.67 -4.66
C LYS A 185 20.90 -0.39 -5.72
N VAL A 186 19.89 -1.20 -6.07
CA VAL A 186 20.01 -2.18 -7.17
C VAL A 186 20.28 -1.50 -8.49
N ILE A 187 19.62 -0.37 -8.80
CA ILE A 187 19.87 0.42 -10.01
C ILE A 187 21.32 0.91 -10.03
N GLN A 188 21.86 1.40 -8.92
CA GLN A 188 23.25 1.82 -8.81
C GLN A 188 24.22 0.66 -9.07
N ILE A 189 24.00 -0.48 -8.42
CA ILE A 189 24.83 -1.68 -8.61
C ILE A 189 24.79 -2.15 -10.07
N ALA A 190 23.60 -2.21 -10.68
CA ALA A 190 23.46 -2.57 -12.09
C ALA A 190 24.18 -1.59 -13.02
N SER A 191 24.15 -0.29 -12.69
CA SER A 191 24.88 0.75 -13.42
C SER A 191 26.39 0.56 -13.34
N GLU A 192 26.93 0.33 -12.14
CA GLU A 192 28.35 0.11 -11.90
C GLU A 192 28.88 -1.14 -12.60
N LEU A 193 28.05 -2.18 -12.68
CA LEU A 193 28.42 -3.47 -13.27
C LEU A 193 28.07 -3.60 -14.76
N GLY A 194 27.40 -2.61 -15.36
CA GLY A 194 26.92 -2.69 -16.74
C GLY A 194 25.89 -3.81 -16.94
N GLY A 195 25.06 -4.06 -15.92
CA GLY A 195 24.06 -5.13 -15.92
C GLY A 195 22.65 -4.63 -16.22
N TYR A 196 21.76 -5.59 -16.51
CA TYR A 196 20.32 -5.37 -16.61
C TYR A 196 19.66 -5.53 -15.24
N THR A 197 18.50 -4.89 -15.04
CA THR A 197 17.66 -5.13 -13.87
C THR A 197 16.20 -4.81 -14.16
N LEU A 198 15.29 -5.41 -13.40
CA LEU A 198 13.89 -5.06 -13.36
C LEU A 198 13.68 -3.97 -12.32
N ALA A 199 13.04 -2.87 -12.67
CA ALA A 199 12.73 -1.79 -11.75
C ALA A 199 11.25 -1.42 -11.81
N ASP A 200 10.67 -0.99 -10.70
CA ASP A 200 9.40 -0.27 -10.76
C ASP A 200 9.62 1.10 -11.40
N ARG A 201 8.65 1.56 -12.20
CA ARG A 201 8.76 2.83 -12.94
C ARG A 201 9.01 4.03 -12.04
N GLY A 202 8.43 4.07 -10.84
CA GLY A 202 8.62 5.18 -9.93
C GLY A 202 10.05 5.33 -9.48
N THR A 203 10.69 4.23 -9.08
CA THR A 203 12.11 4.24 -8.74
C THR A 203 12.97 4.55 -9.96
N TRP A 204 12.65 4.00 -11.14
CA TRP A 204 13.35 4.36 -12.36
C TRP A 204 13.33 5.87 -12.64
N ILE A 205 12.15 6.51 -12.62
CA ILE A 205 12.02 7.96 -12.84
C ILE A 205 12.88 8.76 -11.84
N ALA A 206 12.92 8.34 -10.56
CA ALA A 206 13.69 9.02 -9.53
C ALA A 206 15.23 8.85 -9.71
N TYR A 207 15.67 7.82 -10.42
CA TYR A 207 17.08 7.47 -10.58
C TYR A 207 17.62 7.63 -12.00
N GLN A 208 16.79 7.79 -13.04
CA GLN A 208 17.23 7.83 -14.44
C GLN A 208 18.34 8.87 -14.73
N ASN A 209 18.32 10.01 -14.04
CA ASN A 209 19.35 11.05 -14.18
C ASN A 209 20.56 10.85 -13.25
N LYS A 210 20.60 9.72 -12.51
CA LYS A 210 21.68 9.40 -11.55
C LYS A 210 22.38 8.09 -11.89
N THR A 211 22.17 7.58 -13.09
CA THR A 211 22.66 6.28 -13.57
C THR A 211 23.03 6.38 -15.05
N SER A 212 23.94 5.52 -15.52
CA SER A 212 24.24 5.35 -16.94
C SER A 212 23.31 4.40 -17.67
N LEU A 213 22.39 3.74 -16.92
CA LEU A 213 21.42 2.81 -17.50
C LEU A 213 20.39 3.56 -18.34
N GLN A 214 19.77 2.83 -19.27
CA GLN A 214 18.67 3.31 -20.10
C GLN A 214 17.45 2.40 -19.91
N LEU A 215 16.25 2.96 -20.12
CA LEU A 215 15.04 2.19 -20.23
C LEU A 215 15.07 1.47 -21.59
N LEU A 216 15.12 0.14 -21.58
CA LEU A 216 15.29 -0.66 -22.78
C LEU A 216 14.03 -1.46 -23.14
N PHE A 217 13.21 -1.84 -22.16
CA PHE A 217 11.97 -2.56 -22.43
C PHE A 217 10.84 -2.13 -21.49
N GLN A 218 9.61 -1.94 -22.02
CA GLN A 218 8.41 -1.53 -21.31
C GLN A 218 7.13 -1.87 -22.10
N GLY A 219 5.97 -1.69 -21.50
CA GLY A 219 4.65 -1.68 -22.18
C GLY A 219 4.00 -3.05 -22.32
N ASP A 220 4.66 -4.14 -21.91
CA ASP A 220 4.03 -5.47 -21.90
C ASP A 220 3.02 -5.54 -20.72
N PRO A 221 1.77 -6.03 -20.96
CA PRO A 221 0.79 -6.22 -19.90
C PRO A 221 1.27 -7.07 -18.71
N VAL A 222 2.17 -8.03 -18.92
CA VAL A 222 2.76 -8.83 -17.84
C VAL A 222 3.59 -7.97 -16.87
N LEU A 223 4.07 -6.81 -17.30
CA LEU A 223 4.80 -5.86 -16.46
C LEU A 223 3.90 -4.98 -15.60
N HIS A 224 2.58 -5.02 -15.78
CA HIS A 224 1.68 -4.26 -14.94
C HIS A 224 1.80 -4.67 -13.47
N ASN A 225 1.71 -3.67 -12.61
CA ASN A 225 1.82 -3.79 -11.17
C ASN A 225 0.56 -3.20 -10.52
N PRO A 226 -0.54 -3.98 -10.44
CA PRO A 226 -1.82 -3.49 -9.96
C PRO A 226 -1.86 -3.43 -8.44
N TYR A 227 -2.30 -2.31 -7.91
CA TYR A 227 -2.51 -2.04 -6.50
C TYR A 227 -3.94 -2.34 -6.09
N GLY A 228 -4.07 -3.05 -4.97
CA GLY A 228 -5.35 -3.34 -4.34
C GLY A 228 -5.41 -2.77 -2.93
N VAL A 229 -6.58 -2.27 -2.54
CA VAL A 229 -6.90 -1.86 -1.18
C VAL A 229 -7.94 -2.81 -0.59
N ILE A 230 -7.75 -3.22 0.67
CA ILE A 230 -8.57 -4.24 1.32
C ILE A 230 -8.79 -3.81 2.78
N ALA A 231 -10.04 -3.67 3.21
CA ALA A 231 -10.37 -3.51 4.63
C ALA A 231 -10.18 -4.83 5.36
N VAL A 232 -9.60 -4.78 6.53
CA VAL A 232 -9.50 -5.92 7.44
C VAL A 232 -10.90 -6.34 7.89
N SER A 233 -11.15 -7.64 8.05
CA SER A 233 -12.49 -8.14 8.32
C SER A 233 -12.98 -7.77 9.72
N PRO A 234 -14.08 -7.00 9.85
CA PRO A 234 -14.64 -6.62 11.14
C PRO A 234 -15.26 -7.82 11.89
N LYS A 235 -15.59 -8.89 11.16
CA LYS A 235 -16.08 -10.13 11.78
C LYS A 235 -15.00 -10.84 12.57
N ARG A 236 -13.76 -10.71 12.10
CA ARG A 236 -12.59 -11.34 12.72
C ARG A 236 -11.93 -10.43 13.76
N TYR A 237 -11.96 -9.13 13.50
CA TYR A 237 -11.33 -8.09 14.32
C TYR A 237 -12.34 -6.97 14.60
N PRO A 238 -13.19 -7.12 15.63
CA PRO A 238 -14.22 -6.13 15.97
C PRO A 238 -13.65 -4.74 16.32
N ASP A 239 -12.40 -4.70 16.78
CA ASP A 239 -11.69 -3.45 17.16
C ASP A 239 -11.09 -2.71 15.97
N ALA A 240 -11.13 -3.30 14.76
CA ALA A 240 -10.66 -2.61 13.56
C ALA A 240 -11.61 -1.46 13.21
N ASN A 241 -11.04 -0.30 12.84
CA ASN A 241 -11.83 0.83 12.35
C ASN A 241 -12.33 0.56 10.92
N TYR A 242 -13.30 -0.38 10.80
CA TYR A 242 -13.85 -0.78 9.51
C TYR A 242 -14.57 0.37 8.79
N THR A 243 -15.30 1.21 9.52
CA THR A 243 -15.99 2.37 8.93
C THR A 243 -14.99 3.36 8.32
N GLY A 244 -13.91 3.66 9.01
CA GLY A 244 -12.84 4.50 8.49
C GLY A 244 -12.11 3.84 7.30
N ALA A 245 -11.82 2.55 7.40
CA ALA A 245 -11.21 1.79 6.30
C ALA A 245 -12.07 1.82 5.04
N GLN A 246 -13.40 1.63 5.17
CA GLN A 246 -14.33 1.70 4.05
C GLN A 246 -14.41 3.13 3.48
N ALA A 247 -14.43 4.16 4.33
CA ALA A 247 -14.39 5.55 3.88
C ALA A 247 -13.14 5.85 3.03
N LEU A 248 -11.97 5.32 3.44
CA LEU A 248 -10.74 5.47 2.66
C LEU A 248 -10.83 4.73 1.31
N ILE A 249 -11.36 3.51 1.29
CA ILE A 249 -11.57 2.72 0.09
C ILE A 249 -12.50 3.46 -0.88
N ASP A 250 -13.66 3.90 -0.39
CA ASP A 250 -14.66 4.59 -1.21
C ASP A 250 -14.11 5.89 -1.79
N TRP A 251 -13.35 6.64 -1.00
CA TRP A 251 -12.71 7.86 -1.46
C TRP A 251 -11.63 7.59 -2.52
N MET A 252 -10.73 6.64 -2.29
CA MET A 252 -9.67 6.29 -3.26
C MET A 252 -10.23 5.76 -4.57
N THR A 253 -11.38 5.07 -4.53
CA THR A 253 -12.04 4.51 -5.72
C THR A 253 -13.07 5.46 -6.35
N SER A 254 -13.37 6.57 -5.70
CA SER A 254 -14.27 7.61 -6.22
C SER A 254 -13.69 8.32 -7.45
N LYS A 255 -14.54 9.03 -8.18
CA LYS A 255 -14.11 9.84 -9.32
C LYS A 255 -13.05 10.87 -8.94
N SER A 256 -13.20 11.53 -7.78
CA SER A 256 -12.22 12.53 -7.29
C SER A 256 -10.89 11.89 -6.88
N GLY A 257 -10.92 10.80 -6.12
CA GLY A 257 -9.70 10.07 -5.74
C GLY A 257 -8.94 9.55 -6.96
N GLN A 258 -9.66 8.99 -7.93
CA GLN A 258 -9.07 8.49 -9.18
C GLN A 258 -8.48 9.61 -10.06
N SER A 259 -9.12 10.80 -10.10
CA SER A 259 -8.55 11.97 -10.79
C SER A 259 -7.25 12.42 -10.13
N LEU A 260 -7.20 12.51 -8.80
CA LEU A 260 -5.99 12.86 -8.06
C LEU A 260 -4.84 11.87 -8.30
N ILE A 261 -5.14 10.56 -8.39
CA ILE A 261 -4.14 9.55 -8.74
C ILE A 261 -3.60 9.79 -10.16
N SER A 262 -4.47 10.10 -11.13
CA SER A 262 -4.09 10.41 -12.51
C SER A 262 -3.22 11.66 -12.63
N ASP A 263 -3.51 12.68 -11.81
CA ASP A 263 -2.83 13.97 -11.84
C ASP A 263 -1.48 13.95 -11.12
N TYR A 264 -1.22 12.88 -10.33
CA TYR A 264 0.03 12.74 -9.61
C TYR A 264 1.20 12.46 -10.55
N LYS A 265 2.21 13.34 -10.55
CA LYS A 265 3.40 13.27 -11.41
C LYS A 265 4.69 13.37 -10.61
N ILE A 266 5.70 12.63 -11.04
CA ILE A 266 7.09 12.78 -10.59
C ILE A 266 7.91 13.26 -11.78
N ALA A 267 8.65 14.34 -11.61
CA ALA A 267 9.46 14.95 -12.69
C ALA A 267 8.67 15.17 -14.00
N GLY A 268 7.37 15.50 -13.89
CA GLY A 268 6.48 15.71 -15.04
C GLY A 268 5.86 14.43 -15.62
N PHE A 269 6.25 13.25 -15.17
CA PHE A 269 5.72 11.96 -15.65
C PHE A 269 4.62 11.42 -14.73
N GLN A 270 3.50 10.98 -15.31
CA GLN A 270 2.47 10.25 -14.58
C GLN A 270 3.04 8.91 -14.08
N LEU A 271 2.92 8.66 -12.79
CA LEU A 271 3.44 7.45 -12.18
C LEU A 271 2.41 6.34 -12.06
N PHE A 272 1.17 6.69 -11.77
CA PHE A 272 0.09 5.72 -11.56
C PHE A 272 -1.05 5.97 -12.55
N THR A 273 -1.61 4.87 -13.05
CA THR A 273 -2.83 4.89 -13.87
C THR A 273 -4.00 4.43 -13.00
N PRO A 274 -5.06 5.24 -12.86
CA PRO A 274 -6.28 4.86 -12.14
C PRO A 274 -6.90 3.58 -12.70
N SER A 275 -7.43 2.71 -11.85
CA SER A 275 -8.01 1.45 -12.30
C SER A 275 -9.28 1.01 -11.55
N ALA A 276 -9.81 1.81 -10.65
CA ALA A 276 -11.02 1.42 -9.89
C ALA A 276 -12.23 1.17 -10.79
N ASN A 277 -12.34 1.90 -11.89
CA ASN A 277 -13.47 1.84 -12.84
C ASN A 277 -13.09 1.23 -14.19
N ALA A 278 -11.92 0.58 -14.30
CA ALA A 278 -11.51 -0.06 -15.55
C ALA A 278 -12.43 -1.24 -15.90
N PRO A 279 -12.75 -1.46 -17.19
CA PRO A 279 -13.49 -2.67 -17.61
C PRO A 279 -12.75 -3.91 -17.13
N GLY A 280 -13.43 -4.78 -16.37
CA GLY A 280 -12.82 -5.97 -15.75
C GLY A 280 -12.31 -5.76 -14.30
N ALA A 281 -12.27 -4.54 -13.77
CA ALA A 281 -11.87 -4.27 -12.39
C ALA A 281 -12.77 -4.97 -11.35
N MET A 282 -14.04 -5.20 -11.70
CA MET A 282 -15.03 -5.87 -10.84
C MET A 282 -15.02 -7.41 -10.98
N ALA A 283 -14.34 -7.99 -11.97
CA ALA A 283 -14.42 -9.42 -12.26
C ALA A 283 -13.56 -10.32 -11.38
N THR A 284 -12.79 -9.78 -10.43
CA THR A 284 -11.91 -10.56 -9.55
C THR A 284 -12.53 -10.90 -8.20
N GLY A 285 -13.83 -10.72 -8.03
CA GLY A 285 -14.59 -11.00 -6.81
C GLY A 285 -15.62 -12.12 -6.98
N LYS A 286 -15.21 -13.32 -7.45
CA LYS A 286 -15.94 -14.58 -7.27
C LYS A 286 -14.98 -15.65 -6.79
#